data_b88811e6007e51b649450450ef741a43
#
_entry.id   b88811e6007e51b649450450ef741a43
#
_cell.length_a   1.000
_cell.length_b   1.000
_cell.length_c   1.000
_cell.angle_alpha   90.00
_cell.angle_beta   90.00
_cell.angle_gamma   90.00
#
_symmetry.space_group_name_H-M   'P 1'
#
loop_
_entity.id
_entity.type
_entity.pdbx_description
1 polymer ?
#
loop_
_entity_poly.entity_id
_entity_poly.type
_entity_poly.pdbx_seq_one_letter_code
_entity_poly.pdbx_strand_id
1 'polypeptide(L)'
;VFMWNGKEINSRSFPFSYELRKKMLQSVFGNSISISSNYTFYAPFAKYMPPLISPYSWKIKVQILDGIKENYFTYTGDKAEAFVLRLYGLNPKVGKRKETSASFVKQRMFEAALGKDTDWEKYVEPEVVKIIHDNWDIVKKFANGPDLTYRVLGMKFPSMGFW
;
A
#
# COMPACT_ATOMS: atom_id res chain seq x y z
N VAL A 1 1.85 5.49 3.27
CA VAL A 1 2.98 6.21 2.66
C VAL A 1 4.20 6.01 3.54
N PHE A 2 5.38 5.84 2.94
CA PHE A 2 6.66 5.73 3.65
C PHE A 2 7.52 6.93 3.31
N MET A 3 7.97 7.68 4.33
CA MET A 3 8.72 8.93 4.16
C MET A 3 10.12 8.82 4.78
N TRP A 4 11.14 9.25 4.03
CA TRP A 4 12.52 9.35 4.51
C TRP A 4 13.16 10.62 3.96
N ASN A 5 13.79 11.41 4.84
CA ASN A 5 14.38 12.71 4.49
C ASN A 5 13.46 13.61 3.65
N GLY A 6 12.17 13.68 4.03
CA GLY A 6 11.17 14.52 3.36
C GLY A 6 10.67 14.00 1.99
N LYS A 7 11.12 12.81 1.55
CA LYS A 7 10.72 12.21 0.27
C LYS A 7 9.97 10.90 0.49
N GLU A 8 8.99 10.61 -0.37
CA GLU A 8 8.34 9.31 -0.40
C GLU A 8 9.31 8.23 -0.90
N ILE A 9 9.35 7.09 -0.19
CA ILE A 9 10.13 5.94 -0.59
C ILE A 9 9.22 4.95 -1.30
N ASN A 10 9.58 4.63 -2.54
CA ASN A 10 8.95 3.58 -3.31
C ASN A 10 9.87 2.37 -3.44
N SER A 11 9.30 1.19 -3.58
CA SER A 11 9.99 -0.08 -3.76
C SER A 11 9.24 -0.97 -4.74
N ARG A 12 9.79 -2.12 -5.08
CA ARG A 12 9.10 -3.10 -5.92
C ARG A 12 7.74 -3.53 -5.31
N SER A 13 7.64 -3.61 -3.99
CA SER A 13 6.36 -3.87 -3.32
C SER A 13 5.40 -2.68 -3.36
N PHE A 14 5.92 -1.45 -3.43
CA PHE A 14 5.17 -0.19 -3.43
C PHE A 14 5.69 0.74 -4.55
N PRO A 15 5.50 0.38 -5.85
CA PRO A 15 6.14 1.10 -6.94
C PRO A 15 5.57 2.50 -7.19
N PHE A 16 4.29 2.69 -6.96
CA PHE A 16 3.59 3.94 -7.26
C PHE A 16 3.53 4.86 -6.04
N SER A 17 3.81 6.14 -6.27
CA SER A 17 3.69 7.19 -5.25
C SER A 17 2.26 7.34 -4.73
N TYR A 18 2.12 8.00 -3.58
CA TYR A 18 0.80 8.32 -3.03
C TYR A 18 -0.06 9.09 -4.03
N GLU A 19 0.48 10.12 -4.66
CA GLU A 19 -0.27 10.94 -5.62
C GLU A 19 -0.73 10.11 -6.84
N LEU A 20 0.11 9.23 -7.34
CA LEU A 20 -0.26 8.38 -8.46
C LEU A 20 -1.34 7.36 -8.07
N ARG A 21 -1.23 6.75 -6.89
CA ARG A 21 -2.26 5.86 -6.35
C ARG A 21 -3.58 6.59 -6.08
N LYS A 22 -3.52 7.83 -5.59
CA LYS A 22 -4.67 8.70 -5.40
C LYS A 22 -5.37 8.97 -6.73
N LYS A 23 -4.61 9.33 -7.77
CA LYS A 23 -5.13 9.53 -9.13
C LYS A 23 -5.82 8.27 -9.68
N MET A 24 -5.22 7.09 -9.49
CA MET A 24 -5.81 5.81 -9.87
C MET A 24 -7.15 5.54 -9.17
N LEU A 25 -7.21 5.77 -7.86
CA LEU A 25 -8.45 5.58 -7.10
C LEU A 25 -9.53 6.61 -7.49
N GLN A 26 -9.15 7.86 -7.71
CA GLN A 26 -10.07 8.91 -8.14
C GLN A 26 -10.62 8.66 -9.54
N SER A 27 -9.83 8.08 -10.46
CA SER A 27 -10.31 7.76 -11.81
C SER A 27 -11.41 6.68 -11.81
N VAL A 28 -11.39 5.78 -10.84
CA VAL A 28 -12.39 4.70 -10.72
C VAL A 28 -13.60 5.13 -9.86
N PHE A 29 -13.35 5.75 -8.73
CA PHE A 29 -14.39 6.00 -7.71
C PHE A 29 -14.90 7.45 -7.69
N GLY A 30 -14.21 8.37 -8.39
CA GLY A 30 -14.59 9.78 -8.40
C GLY A 30 -14.66 10.35 -6.99
N ASN A 31 -15.77 11.02 -6.69
CA ASN A 31 -16.04 11.64 -5.38
C ASN A 31 -16.74 10.70 -4.38
N SER A 32 -16.96 9.43 -4.74
CA SER A 32 -17.66 8.48 -3.84
C SER A 32 -16.79 8.00 -2.67
N ILE A 33 -15.49 8.28 -2.72
CA ILE A 33 -14.53 7.95 -1.65
C ILE A 33 -13.71 9.17 -1.24
N SER A 34 -13.32 9.21 0.02
CA SER A 34 -12.31 10.16 0.53
C SER A 34 -10.96 9.45 0.64
N ILE A 35 -9.92 10.06 0.07
CA ILE A 35 -8.57 9.49 0.04
C ILE A 35 -7.66 10.35 0.91
N SER A 36 -7.10 9.75 1.95
CA SER A 36 -6.23 10.41 2.92
C SER A 36 -4.82 9.82 2.92
N SER A 37 -3.84 10.66 3.21
CA SER A 37 -2.45 10.26 3.49
C SER A 37 -2.17 10.02 4.97
N ASN A 38 -3.19 10.00 5.82
CA ASN A 38 -3.05 9.87 7.28
C ASN A 38 -2.29 8.60 7.70
N TYR A 39 -2.29 7.55 6.88
CA TYR A 39 -1.52 6.34 7.11
C TYR A 39 -0.08 6.50 6.57
N THR A 40 0.69 7.37 7.22
CA THR A 40 2.07 7.71 6.81
C THR A 40 3.08 7.33 7.90
N PHE A 41 4.11 6.59 7.49
CA PHE A 41 5.25 6.21 8.33
C PHE A 41 6.45 7.09 7.98
N TYR A 42 7.12 7.62 8.99
CA TYR A 42 8.35 8.40 8.85
C TYR A 42 9.54 7.59 9.36
N ALA A 43 10.61 7.53 8.61
CA ALA A 43 11.83 6.84 9.01
C ALA A 43 12.43 7.41 10.34
N PRO A 44 13.14 6.60 11.13
CA PRO A 44 13.36 5.18 10.94
C PRO A 44 12.10 4.36 11.22
N PHE A 45 11.79 3.39 10.35
CA PHE A 45 10.53 2.63 10.46
C PHE A 45 10.54 1.64 11.62
N ALA A 46 11.72 1.22 12.09
CA ALA A 46 11.88 0.36 13.26
C ALA A 46 11.24 0.93 14.54
N LYS A 47 11.07 2.26 14.63
CA LYS A 47 10.42 2.90 15.79
C LYS A 47 8.95 2.52 15.97
N TYR A 48 8.30 2.01 14.91
CA TYR A 48 6.92 1.52 14.98
C TYR A 48 6.82 0.07 15.48
N MET A 49 7.97 -0.57 15.73
CA MET A 49 8.05 -1.96 16.18
C MET A 49 8.43 -2.07 17.67
N PRO A 50 7.95 -3.09 18.38
CA PRO A 50 6.84 -3.95 17.96
C PRO A 50 5.49 -3.21 17.98
N PRO A 51 4.52 -3.61 17.12
CA PRO A 51 3.17 -3.05 17.18
C PRO A 51 2.58 -3.18 18.58
N LEU A 52 1.66 -2.28 18.95
CA LEU A 52 1.00 -2.19 20.26
C LEU A 52 1.89 -1.70 21.40
N ILE A 53 3.19 -1.98 21.41
CA ILE A 53 4.13 -1.53 22.45
C ILE A 53 4.72 -0.18 22.07
N SER A 54 5.03 0.04 20.80
CA SER A 54 5.59 1.29 20.33
C SER A 54 4.60 2.46 20.44
N PRO A 55 4.96 3.57 21.10
CA PRO A 55 4.12 4.77 21.14
C PRO A 55 3.91 5.39 19.76
N TYR A 56 4.82 5.17 18.81
CA TYR A 56 4.68 5.62 17.43
C TYR A 56 3.60 4.85 16.68
N SER A 57 3.43 3.55 16.95
CA SER A 57 2.36 2.77 16.34
C SER A 57 0.98 3.21 16.84
N TRP A 58 0.85 3.63 18.09
CA TRP A 58 -0.37 4.24 18.61
C TRP A 58 -0.68 5.60 17.97
N LYS A 59 0.33 6.41 17.66
CA LYS A 59 0.15 7.65 16.90
C LYS A 59 -0.42 7.37 15.51
N ILE A 60 0.03 6.31 14.82
CA ILE A 60 -0.55 5.90 13.53
C ILE A 60 -2.05 5.57 13.69
N LYS A 61 -2.44 4.85 14.75
CA LYS A 61 -3.86 4.59 15.01
C LYS A 61 -4.66 5.89 15.11
N VAL A 62 -4.18 6.87 15.87
CA VAL A 62 -4.85 8.17 16.01
C VAL A 62 -4.95 8.89 14.65
N GLN A 63 -3.88 8.87 13.86
CA GLN A 63 -3.87 9.47 12.53
C GLN A 63 -4.86 8.80 11.56
N ILE A 64 -4.98 7.47 11.59
CA ILE A 64 -5.96 6.74 10.77
C ILE A 64 -7.38 7.18 11.09
N LEU A 65 -7.68 7.43 12.37
CA LEU A 65 -9.00 7.81 12.85
C LEU A 65 -9.26 9.32 12.79
N ASP A 66 -8.28 10.11 12.38
CA ASP A 66 -8.44 11.57 12.30
C ASP A 66 -9.54 11.93 11.31
N GLY A 67 -10.50 12.74 11.77
CA GLY A 67 -11.70 13.12 11.03
C GLY A 67 -12.79 12.03 10.96
N ILE A 68 -12.56 10.82 11.51
CA ILE A 68 -13.56 9.75 11.57
C ILE A 68 -14.27 9.83 12.92
N LYS A 69 -15.56 10.18 12.87
CA LYS A 69 -16.43 10.18 14.04
C LYS A 69 -17.02 8.78 14.27
N GLU A 70 -18.07 8.63 14.99
CA GLU A 70 -18.66 7.36 15.43
C GLU A 70 -19.06 6.40 14.28
N ASN A 71 -19.24 5.09 14.61
CA ASN A 71 -19.78 4.05 13.72
C ASN A 71 -18.89 3.68 12.50
N TYR A 72 -17.61 3.55 12.71
CA TYR A 72 -16.70 3.04 11.69
C TYR A 72 -16.37 1.55 11.88
N PHE A 73 -15.91 0.94 10.82
CA PHE A 73 -15.19 -0.34 10.84
C PHE A 73 -14.01 -0.25 9.87
N THR A 74 -12.97 -1.00 10.12
CA THR A 74 -11.88 -1.18 9.16
C THR A 74 -12.19 -2.39 8.26
N TYR A 75 -11.67 -2.38 7.04
CA TYR A 75 -11.85 -3.45 6.09
C TYR A 75 -10.50 -3.91 5.55
N THR A 76 -10.25 -5.22 5.58
CA THR A 76 -9.03 -5.79 5.01
C THR A 76 -9.31 -7.19 4.45
N GLY A 77 -8.57 -7.59 3.42
CA GLY A 77 -8.54 -8.97 2.91
C GLY A 77 -7.49 -9.85 3.60
N ASP A 78 -6.67 -9.31 4.48
CA ASP A 78 -5.59 -10.01 5.15
C ASP A 78 -5.94 -10.34 6.61
N LYS A 79 -5.87 -11.63 6.97
CA LYS A 79 -6.21 -12.10 8.32
C LYS A 79 -5.18 -11.63 9.38
N ALA A 80 -3.90 -11.55 9.00
CA ALA A 80 -2.86 -11.09 9.93
C ALA A 80 -3.02 -9.59 10.22
N GLU A 81 -3.30 -8.80 9.18
CA GLU A 81 -3.63 -7.38 9.33
C GLU A 81 -4.89 -7.19 10.17
N ALA A 82 -5.95 -7.97 9.91
CA ALA A 82 -7.18 -7.93 10.71
C ALA A 82 -6.91 -8.23 12.20
N PHE A 83 -6.02 -9.18 12.49
CA PHE A 83 -5.64 -9.49 13.87
C PHE A 83 -4.99 -8.28 14.54
N VAL A 84 -4.01 -7.64 13.89
CA VAL A 84 -3.35 -6.44 14.41
C VAL A 84 -4.35 -5.29 14.59
N LEU A 85 -5.21 -5.03 13.60
CA LEU A 85 -6.24 -4.01 13.69
C LEU A 85 -7.20 -4.25 14.86
N ARG A 86 -7.58 -5.52 15.12
CA ARG A 86 -8.41 -5.87 16.28
C ARG A 86 -7.72 -5.56 17.61
N LEU A 87 -6.42 -5.85 17.72
CA LEU A 87 -5.65 -5.52 18.90
C LEU A 87 -5.57 -4.00 19.16
N TYR A 88 -5.62 -3.19 18.10
CA TYR A 88 -5.75 -1.73 18.21
C TYR A 88 -7.18 -1.26 18.48
N GLY A 89 -8.17 -2.14 18.58
CA GLY A 89 -9.57 -1.78 18.76
C GLY A 89 -10.22 -1.13 17.52
N LEU A 90 -9.72 -1.42 16.33
CA LEU A 90 -10.17 -0.83 15.06
C LEU A 90 -11.24 -1.67 14.33
N ASN A 91 -12.01 -2.47 15.04
CA ASN A 91 -13.19 -3.22 14.57
C ASN A 91 -13.08 -3.75 13.11
N PRO A 92 -12.14 -4.66 12.79
CA PRO A 92 -11.90 -5.08 11.43
C PRO A 92 -12.98 -6.04 10.92
N LYS A 93 -13.47 -5.78 9.71
CA LYS A 93 -14.20 -6.74 8.88
C LYS A 93 -13.25 -7.35 7.87
N VAL A 94 -13.24 -8.67 7.78
CA VAL A 94 -12.38 -9.40 6.85
C VAL A 94 -13.19 -9.75 5.61
N GLY A 95 -12.78 -9.20 4.47
CA GLY A 95 -13.35 -9.56 3.18
C GLY A 95 -12.89 -10.92 2.67
N LYS A 96 -13.68 -11.52 1.79
CA LYS A 96 -13.22 -12.69 1.04
C LYS A 96 -12.05 -12.29 0.16
N ARG A 97 -10.93 -12.99 0.27
CA ARG A 97 -9.78 -12.78 -0.61
C ARG A 97 -10.17 -13.19 -2.02
N LYS A 98 -10.08 -12.26 -2.96
CA LYS A 98 -10.26 -12.56 -4.37
C LYS A 98 -9.02 -13.33 -4.88
N GLU A 99 -9.18 -14.14 -5.92
CA GLU A 99 -8.07 -14.85 -6.58
C GLU A 99 -7.04 -13.85 -7.13
N THR A 100 -7.52 -12.73 -7.63
CA THR A 100 -6.67 -11.63 -8.11
C THR A 100 -6.25 -10.73 -6.95
N SER A 101 -4.95 -10.62 -6.74
CA SER A 101 -4.36 -9.73 -5.73
C SER A 101 -3.51 -8.64 -6.39
N ALA A 102 -3.33 -7.51 -5.72
CA ALA A 102 -2.44 -6.46 -6.18
C ALA A 102 -0.98 -6.95 -6.39
N SER A 103 -0.55 -7.96 -5.62
CA SER A 103 0.77 -8.58 -5.81
C SER A 103 0.84 -9.41 -7.09
N PHE A 104 -0.23 -10.13 -7.41
CA PHE A 104 -0.34 -10.89 -8.66
C PHE A 104 -0.29 -9.95 -9.87
N VAL A 105 -1.10 -8.90 -9.87
CA VAL A 105 -1.12 -7.91 -10.97
C VAL A 105 0.25 -7.25 -11.13
N LYS A 106 0.86 -6.78 -10.05
CA LYS A 106 2.21 -6.18 -10.09
C LYS A 106 3.26 -7.13 -10.66
N GLN A 107 3.22 -8.40 -10.28
CA GLN A 107 4.17 -9.38 -10.82
C GLN A 107 4.03 -9.51 -12.33
N ARG A 108 2.79 -9.60 -12.86
CA ARG A 108 2.54 -9.66 -14.30
C ARG A 108 2.95 -8.37 -15.02
N MET A 109 2.71 -7.20 -14.42
CA MET A 109 3.18 -5.93 -14.96
C MET A 109 4.72 -5.89 -15.07
N PHE A 110 5.44 -6.37 -14.05
CA PHE A 110 6.89 -6.45 -14.09
C PHE A 110 7.39 -7.44 -15.14
N GLU A 111 6.72 -8.56 -15.32
CA GLU A 111 7.01 -9.52 -16.37
C GLU A 111 6.80 -8.91 -17.76
N ALA A 112 5.70 -8.15 -17.96
CA ALA A 112 5.47 -7.40 -19.20
C ALA A 112 6.56 -6.36 -19.46
N ALA A 113 7.03 -5.65 -18.43
CA ALA A 113 8.12 -4.68 -18.55
C ALA A 113 9.47 -5.33 -18.90
N LEU A 114 9.61 -6.63 -18.66
CA LEU A 114 10.76 -7.46 -19.05
C LEU A 114 10.58 -8.16 -20.43
N GLY A 115 9.52 -7.79 -21.18
CA GLY A 115 9.27 -8.32 -22.52
C GLY A 115 8.51 -9.65 -22.58
N LYS A 116 7.96 -10.13 -21.45
CA LYS A 116 7.10 -11.32 -21.47
C LYS A 116 5.67 -10.92 -21.88
N ASP A 117 5.03 -11.78 -22.63
CA ASP A 117 3.60 -11.63 -22.92
C ASP A 117 2.78 -11.92 -21.66
N THR A 118 2.02 -10.93 -21.20
CA THR A 118 1.15 -11.04 -20.02
C THR A 118 -0.17 -10.31 -20.27
N ASP A 119 -1.20 -10.72 -19.57
CA ASP A 119 -2.55 -10.16 -19.68
C ASP A 119 -2.94 -9.33 -18.44
N TRP A 120 -1.98 -8.66 -17.79
CA TRP A 120 -2.18 -7.93 -16.53
C TRP A 120 -3.30 -6.88 -16.62
N GLU A 121 -3.49 -6.29 -17.78
CA GLU A 121 -4.51 -5.26 -18.07
C GLU A 121 -5.95 -5.76 -17.83
N LYS A 122 -6.20 -7.06 -18.02
CA LYS A 122 -7.53 -7.67 -17.80
C LYS A 122 -7.98 -7.65 -16.33
N TYR A 123 -7.04 -7.41 -15.42
CA TYR A 123 -7.28 -7.42 -13.97
C TYR A 123 -7.33 -6.03 -13.37
N VAL A 124 -7.32 -4.99 -14.19
CA VAL A 124 -7.24 -3.59 -13.79
C VAL A 124 -8.27 -2.77 -14.56
N GLU A 125 -8.91 -1.80 -13.93
CA GLU A 125 -9.86 -0.92 -14.59
C GLU A 125 -9.18 -0.13 -15.73
N PRO A 126 -9.85 0.08 -16.87
CA PRO A 126 -9.24 0.70 -18.07
C PRO A 126 -8.60 2.07 -17.81
N GLU A 127 -9.22 2.88 -16.95
CA GLU A 127 -8.70 4.20 -16.57
C GLU A 127 -7.38 4.08 -15.81
N VAL A 128 -7.25 3.05 -14.95
CA VAL A 128 -6.03 2.78 -14.21
C VAL A 128 -4.96 2.19 -15.12
N VAL A 129 -5.33 1.33 -16.08
CA VAL A 129 -4.41 0.82 -17.12
C VAL A 129 -3.75 1.97 -17.86
N LYS A 130 -4.55 2.96 -18.32
CA LYS A 130 -4.03 4.16 -18.98
C LYS A 130 -3.02 4.91 -18.11
N ILE A 131 -3.36 5.16 -16.84
CA ILE A 131 -2.46 5.86 -15.91
C ILE A 131 -1.15 5.08 -15.73
N ILE A 132 -1.19 3.74 -15.67
CA ILE A 132 -0.01 2.90 -15.56
C ILE A 132 0.85 3.00 -16.81
N HIS A 133 0.25 2.94 -18.01
CA HIS A 133 0.98 3.11 -19.28
C HIS A 133 1.63 4.48 -19.39
N ASP A 134 0.93 5.55 -19.01
CA ASP A 134 1.48 6.91 -18.98
C ASP A 134 2.69 7.05 -18.01
N ASN A 135 2.86 6.09 -17.09
CA ASN A 135 3.93 6.04 -16.10
C ASN A 135 4.73 4.72 -16.18
N TRP A 136 4.83 4.14 -17.37
CA TRP A 136 5.44 2.81 -17.56
C TRP A 136 6.91 2.74 -17.15
N ASP A 137 7.62 3.86 -17.17
CA ASP A 137 9.01 3.93 -16.71
C ASP A 137 9.18 3.59 -15.23
N ILE A 138 8.17 3.86 -14.41
CA ILE A 138 8.13 3.42 -13.01
C ILE A 138 8.10 1.90 -12.94
N VAL A 139 7.28 1.26 -13.78
CA VAL A 139 7.17 -0.21 -13.82
C VAL A 139 8.51 -0.82 -14.24
N LYS A 140 9.12 -0.29 -15.33
CA LYS A 140 10.44 -0.73 -15.81
C LYS A 140 11.53 -0.58 -14.73
N LYS A 141 11.54 0.55 -14.02
CA LYS A 141 12.50 0.82 -12.93
C LYS A 141 12.47 -0.29 -11.87
N PHE A 142 11.29 -0.73 -11.47
CA PHE A 142 11.14 -1.73 -10.41
C PHE A 142 11.11 -3.19 -10.92
N ALA A 143 10.91 -3.41 -12.22
CA ALA A 143 10.89 -4.74 -12.80
C ALA A 143 12.26 -5.45 -12.68
N ASN A 144 13.35 -4.72 -12.88
CA ASN A 144 14.72 -5.24 -12.86
C ASN A 144 15.37 -5.24 -11.47
N GLY A 145 14.76 -4.57 -10.49
CA GLY A 145 15.34 -4.40 -9.17
C GLY A 145 14.92 -5.48 -8.17
N PRO A 146 15.72 -5.72 -7.12
CA PRO A 146 15.31 -6.54 -6.00
C PRO A 146 14.15 -5.91 -5.24
N ASP A 147 13.33 -6.74 -4.58
CA ASP A 147 12.30 -6.24 -3.65
C ASP A 147 12.97 -5.87 -2.32
N LEU A 148 13.49 -4.65 -2.24
CA LEU A 148 14.14 -4.10 -1.05
C LEU A 148 13.11 -3.78 0.03
N THR A 149 12.47 -4.81 0.57
CA THR A 149 11.50 -4.69 1.67
C THR A 149 11.82 -5.64 2.80
N TYR A 150 11.69 -5.16 4.03
CA TYR A 150 11.62 -6.00 5.23
C TYR A 150 10.19 -6.44 5.48
N ARG A 151 10.03 -7.68 5.91
CA ARG A 151 8.74 -8.19 6.38
C ARG A 151 8.79 -8.41 7.88
N VAL A 152 7.99 -7.63 8.61
CA VAL A 152 7.90 -7.71 10.08
C VAL A 152 6.44 -7.97 10.45
N LEU A 153 6.17 -9.08 11.12
CA LEU A 153 4.83 -9.50 11.53
C LEU A 153 3.78 -9.45 10.39
N GLY A 154 4.19 -9.86 9.18
CA GLY A 154 3.34 -9.86 7.99
C GLY A 154 3.27 -8.51 7.25
N MET A 155 3.65 -7.41 7.87
CA MET A 155 3.72 -6.09 7.24
C MET A 155 5.02 -5.92 6.45
N LYS A 156 4.93 -5.24 5.30
CA LYS A 156 6.08 -4.90 4.46
C LYS A 156 6.50 -3.45 4.70
N PHE A 157 7.80 -3.25 4.91
CA PHE A 157 8.43 -1.94 5.03
C PHE A 157 9.55 -1.82 4.00
N PRO A 158 9.77 -0.65 3.38
CA PRO A 158 10.99 -0.43 2.62
C PRO A 158 12.23 -0.68 3.49
N SER A 159 13.25 -1.33 2.95
CA SER A 159 14.51 -1.54 3.67
C SER A 159 15.26 -0.22 3.90
N MET A 160 15.21 0.69 2.91
CA MET A 160 15.70 2.04 3.06
C MET A 160 14.91 2.79 4.14
N GLY A 161 15.62 3.36 5.12
CA GLY A 161 15.01 4.08 6.23
C GLY A 161 14.37 3.19 7.30
N PHE A 162 14.65 1.90 7.31
CA PHE A 162 14.12 1.01 8.34
C PHE A 162 14.80 1.22 9.70
N TRP A 163 16.13 1.34 9.70
CA TRP A 163 16.98 1.64 10.87
C TRP A 163 17.32 3.11 10.97
#